data_5883aaf2270ed6d31fd84dd5cdada4eb
#
_entry.id   5883aaf2270ed6d31fd84dd5cdada4eb
#
_cell.length_a   1.000
_cell.length_b   1.000
_cell.length_c   1.000
_cell.angle_alpha   90.00
_cell.angle_beta   90.00
_cell.angle_gamma   90.00
#
_symmetry.space_group_name_H-M   'P 1'
#
loop_
_entity.id
_entity.type
_entity.pdbx_description
1 polymer ?
#
loop_
_entity_poly.entity_id
_entity_poly.type
_entity_poly.pdbx_seq_one_letter_code
_entity_poly.pdbx_strand_id
1 'polypeptide(L)'
;MTQHRDTATASELIDGESAPEALVDAERSQRSRAVIAGQGNLALVNTQWITGEVEASQPIWGVPGLWSPLPLGSSGLLLSASASDGIFVDGELVDGAIVVAGMDAVSPSRIRFSETLTGTVIASEEDDYALRVWDADSEGIRDFGAIDAFPYDPAAVVEATFTPNAGTCDVSIAYLKEQGKTQEKTLPGEITFTLGGEEHRLVVYGDGPNWLLIFADATTGDTTYSVGRFLSVAPDATGSLMLDFNLAYLPPCAFSYNFNCPIPPKQNRLAIAVTAGERNVLARNDDLLH
;
A
#
# COMPACT_ATOMS: atom_id res chain seq x y z
N MET A 1 -39.20 -36.96 47.28
CA MET A 1 -38.60 -35.66 46.93
C MET A 1 -37.57 -35.90 45.83
N THR A 2 -38.01 -35.75 44.59
CA THR A 2 -37.17 -36.04 43.41
C THR A 2 -36.83 -34.69 42.78
N GLN A 3 -35.55 -34.32 42.82
CA GLN A 3 -35.06 -33.10 42.16
C GLN A 3 -34.87 -33.40 40.67
N HIS A 4 -35.60 -32.69 39.84
CA HIS A 4 -35.34 -32.54 38.41
C HIS A 4 -34.12 -31.67 38.23
N ARG A 5 -33.09 -32.22 37.58
CA ARG A 5 -32.01 -31.44 36.97
C ARG A 5 -32.43 -31.08 35.55
N ASP A 6 -32.63 -29.80 35.33
CA ASP A 6 -32.73 -29.24 33.97
C ASP A 6 -31.37 -29.39 33.29
N THR A 7 -31.35 -30.20 32.24
CA THR A 7 -30.25 -30.23 31.26
C THR A 7 -30.50 -29.11 30.25
N ALA A 8 -29.81 -27.98 30.42
CA ALA A 8 -29.68 -26.99 29.38
C ALA A 8 -28.93 -27.62 28.20
N THR A 9 -29.59 -27.64 27.05
CA THR A 9 -29.09 -28.15 25.79
C THR A 9 -27.96 -27.27 25.28
N ALA A 10 -26.84 -27.92 24.94
CA ALA A 10 -25.64 -27.33 24.32
C ALA A 10 -25.92 -26.91 22.85
N SER A 11 -26.83 -25.97 22.64
CA SER A 11 -27.20 -25.45 21.32
C SER A 11 -27.16 -23.93 21.22
N GLU A 12 -26.52 -23.21 22.18
CA GLU A 12 -26.45 -21.75 22.21
C GLU A 12 -25.02 -21.18 22.08
N LEU A 13 -24.08 -21.91 21.50
CA LEU A 13 -22.71 -21.44 21.32
C LEU A 13 -22.19 -21.62 19.88
N ILE A 14 -22.97 -21.25 18.88
CA ILE A 14 -22.44 -21.00 17.51
C ILE A 14 -23.31 -19.93 16.84
N ASP A 15 -23.19 -18.68 17.28
CA ASP A 15 -23.61 -17.48 16.53
C ASP A 15 -22.63 -16.34 16.84
N GLY A 16 -21.37 -16.54 16.44
CA GLY A 16 -20.29 -15.55 16.54
C GLY A 16 -19.74 -15.14 15.17
N GLU A 17 -20.58 -15.17 14.14
CA GLU A 17 -20.24 -14.54 12.88
C GLU A 17 -20.39 -13.02 13.07
N SER A 18 -19.26 -12.32 13.17
CA SER A 18 -19.25 -10.85 13.29
C SER A 18 -20.05 -10.26 12.14
N ALA A 19 -20.96 -9.33 12.43
CA ALA A 19 -21.69 -8.63 11.37
C ALA A 19 -20.70 -8.01 10.36
N PRO A 20 -21.02 -8.00 9.05
CA PRO A 20 -20.10 -7.48 8.00
C PRO A 20 -19.55 -6.08 8.33
N GLU A 21 -20.36 -5.19 8.90
CA GLU A 21 -19.96 -3.87 9.36
C GLU A 21 -18.85 -3.95 10.43
N ALA A 22 -18.96 -4.86 11.40
CA ALA A 22 -17.95 -5.03 12.44
C ALA A 22 -16.61 -5.54 11.88
N LEU A 23 -16.62 -6.32 10.80
CA LEU A 23 -15.40 -6.75 10.10
C LEU A 23 -14.74 -5.56 9.41
N VAL A 24 -15.50 -4.72 8.71
CA VAL A 24 -15.00 -3.49 8.08
C VAL A 24 -14.42 -2.54 9.13
N ASP A 25 -15.04 -2.37 10.29
CA ASP A 25 -14.55 -1.52 11.37
C ASP A 25 -13.25 -2.08 11.99
N ALA A 26 -13.13 -3.40 12.10
CA ALA A 26 -11.89 -4.05 12.53
C ALA A 26 -10.74 -3.81 11.56
N GLU A 27 -10.98 -3.95 10.25
CA GLU A 27 -9.99 -3.64 9.19
C GLU A 27 -9.57 -2.17 9.20
N ARG A 28 -10.52 -1.24 9.31
CA ARG A 28 -10.24 0.21 9.44
C ARG A 28 -9.38 0.52 10.68
N SER A 29 -9.68 -0.13 11.80
CA SER A 29 -8.91 0.01 13.04
C SER A 29 -7.50 -0.55 12.90
N GLN A 30 -7.33 -1.69 12.22
CA GLN A 30 -6.02 -2.27 11.94
C GLN A 30 -5.22 -1.36 11.01
N ARG A 31 -5.85 -0.82 9.98
CA ARG A 31 -5.21 0.08 9.02
C ARG A 31 -4.74 1.38 9.67
N SER A 32 -5.57 2.00 10.53
CA SER A 32 -5.18 3.20 11.29
C SER A 32 -3.95 2.98 12.16
N ARG A 33 -3.79 1.77 12.76
CA ARG A 33 -2.57 1.41 13.49
C ARG A 33 -1.38 1.16 12.56
N ALA A 34 -1.61 0.56 11.40
CA ALA A 34 -0.55 0.24 10.45
C ALA A 34 0.09 1.49 9.84
N VAL A 35 -0.69 2.53 9.52
CA VAL A 35 -0.16 3.74 8.87
C VAL A 35 0.76 4.57 9.79
N ILE A 36 0.60 4.48 11.13
CA ILE A 36 1.44 5.15 12.13
C ILE A 36 2.56 4.26 12.67
N ALA A 37 2.71 3.03 12.19
CA ALA A 37 3.82 2.17 12.60
C ALA A 37 5.17 2.78 12.18
N GLY A 38 6.27 2.37 12.81
CA GLY A 38 7.62 2.93 12.56
C GLY A 38 8.12 2.79 11.12
N GLN A 39 7.50 1.92 10.31
CA GLN A 39 7.65 1.84 8.85
C GLN A 39 6.27 1.82 8.17
N GLY A 40 5.28 2.45 8.79
CA GLY A 40 3.96 2.70 8.22
C GLY A 40 3.98 3.84 7.20
N ASN A 41 2.87 4.03 6.52
CA ASN A 41 2.80 4.98 5.40
C ASN A 41 3.17 6.43 5.81
N LEU A 42 2.82 6.85 7.02
CA LEU A 42 3.14 8.18 7.55
C LEU A 42 4.59 8.32 8.02
N ALA A 43 5.29 7.21 8.24
CA ALA A 43 6.70 7.23 8.62
C ALA A 43 7.65 7.48 7.45
N LEU A 44 7.21 7.35 6.19
CA LEU A 44 8.08 7.52 5.03
C LEU A 44 8.39 9.00 4.79
N VAL A 45 9.62 9.42 5.09
CA VAL A 45 10.06 10.82 4.98
C VAL A 45 10.95 11.09 3.77
N ASN A 46 11.51 10.05 3.15
CA ASN A 46 12.28 10.18 1.90
C ASN A 46 12.26 8.88 1.09
N THR A 47 12.26 9.01 -0.23
CA THR A 47 12.60 7.96 -1.20
C THR A 47 13.53 8.58 -2.22
N GLN A 48 14.80 8.17 -2.23
CA GLN A 48 15.79 8.71 -3.15
C GLN A 48 16.42 7.58 -3.97
N TRP A 49 16.25 7.65 -5.28
CA TRP A 49 16.88 6.75 -6.24
C TRP A 49 18.36 7.08 -6.37
N ILE A 50 19.21 6.05 -6.33
CA ILE A 50 20.65 6.15 -6.45
C ILE A 50 21.01 5.68 -7.86
N THR A 51 21.24 6.66 -8.73
CA THR A 51 21.54 6.42 -10.14
C THR A 51 22.94 6.95 -10.48
N GLY A 52 23.49 6.52 -11.61
CA GLY A 52 24.78 6.97 -12.11
C GLY A 52 25.77 5.82 -12.30
N GLU A 53 27.06 6.15 -12.41
CA GLU A 53 28.12 5.17 -12.57
C GLU A 53 28.28 4.31 -11.30
N VAL A 54 28.69 3.06 -11.48
CA VAL A 54 29.02 2.14 -10.39
C VAL A 54 30.04 2.81 -9.47
N GLU A 55 29.79 2.74 -8.15
CA GLU A 55 30.64 3.37 -7.11
C GLU A 55 30.63 4.93 -7.09
N ALA A 56 29.83 5.57 -7.95
CA ALA A 56 29.64 7.02 -7.85
C ALA A 56 28.87 7.38 -6.56
N SER A 57 29.63 7.79 -5.55
CA SER A 57 29.07 8.06 -4.22
C SER A 57 28.28 9.37 -4.18
N GLN A 58 27.10 9.32 -3.59
CA GLN A 58 26.22 10.48 -3.41
C GLN A 58 25.58 10.48 -2.02
N PRO A 59 25.30 11.66 -1.43
CA PRO A 59 24.59 11.75 -0.18
C PRO A 59 23.09 11.51 -0.40
N ILE A 60 22.44 10.98 0.63
CA ILE A 60 20.97 10.88 0.70
C ILE A 60 20.46 11.90 1.73
N TRP A 61 19.45 12.65 1.32
CA TRP A 61 18.87 13.66 2.20
C TRP A 61 18.29 13.03 3.47
N GLY A 62 18.64 13.63 4.62
CA GLY A 62 18.12 13.27 5.94
C GLY A 62 18.87 12.13 6.65
N VAL A 63 19.87 11.50 6.03
CA VAL A 63 20.66 10.43 6.64
C VAL A 63 22.15 10.59 6.36
N PRO A 64 23.03 10.11 7.28
CA PRO A 64 24.48 10.14 7.08
C PRO A 64 24.94 9.06 6.08
N GLY A 65 26.24 9.11 5.74
CA GLY A 65 26.89 8.18 4.82
C GLY A 65 26.78 8.58 3.36
N LEU A 66 27.58 7.90 2.54
CA LEU A 66 27.58 8.04 1.07
C LEU A 66 27.09 6.74 0.43
N TRP A 67 26.26 6.86 -0.56
CA TRP A 67 25.57 5.74 -1.19
C TRP A 67 25.90 5.66 -2.66
N SER A 68 26.16 4.46 -3.16
CA SER A 68 26.53 4.23 -4.56
C SER A 68 25.73 3.07 -5.14
N PRO A 69 25.48 3.07 -6.48
CA PRO A 69 25.00 1.90 -7.16
C PRO A 69 26.00 0.73 -7.06
N LEU A 70 25.49 -0.49 -7.09
CA LEU A 70 26.30 -1.70 -7.25
C LEU A 70 26.40 -2.08 -8.75
N PRO A 71 27.33 -2.97 -9.12
CA PRO A 71 27.37 -3.54 -10.47
C PRO A 71 26.03 -4.21 -10.84
N LEU A 72 25.67 -4.12 -12.11
CA LEU A 72 24.44 -4.71 -12.66
C LEU A 72 24.29 -6.19 -12.24
N GLY A 73 23.09 -6.57 -11.84
CA GLY A 73 22.77 -7.91 -11.33
C GLY A 73 23.11 -8.13 -9.86
N SER A 74 23.57 -7.09 -9.14
CA SER A 74 23.76 -7.13 -7.68
C SER A 74 22.60 -6.44 -6.99
N SER A 75 21.95 -7.11 -6.02
CA SER A 75 20.87 -6.52 -5.25
C SER A 75 21.38 -5.53 -4.22
N GLY A 76 20.82 -4.31 -4.20
CA GLY A 76 21.04 -3.34 -3.16
C GLY A 76 21.95 -2.15 -3.54
N LEU A 77 22.53 -1.53 -2.52
CA LEU A 77 23.41 -0.34 -2.64
C LEU A 77 24.69 -0.55 -1.85
N LEU A 78 25.76 0.14 -2.26
CA LEU A 78 26.98 0.27 -1.45
C LEU A 78 26.84 1.47 -0.51
N LEU A 79 27.00 1.24 0.79
CA LEU A 79 27.10 2.28 1.80
C LEU A 79 28.57 2.45 2.21
N SER A 80 29.06 3.68 2.20
CA SER A 80 30.33 4.08 2.76
C SER A 80 30.10 5.04 3.91
N ALA A 81 30.55 4.68 5.12
CA ALA A 81 30.36 5.47 6.32
C ALA A 81 31.51 5.26 7.30
N SER A 82 31.68 6.18 8.24
CA SER A 82 32.58 6.06 9.38
C SER A 82 31.80 5.63 10.64
N ALA A 83 32.49 5.05 11.62
CA ALA A 83 31.85 4.70 12.89
C ALA A 83 31.19 5.90 13.58
N SER A 84 31.70 7.14 13.35
CA SER A 84 31.10 8.37 13.89
C SER A 84 29.75 8.76 13.29
N ASP A 85 29.38 8.19 12.13
CA ASP A 85 28.09 8.40 11.48
C ASP A 85 26.96 7.64 12.21
N GLY A 86 27.30 6.66 13.05
CA GLY A 86 26.37 5.94 13.91
C GLY A 86 25.38 5.05 13.14
N ILE A 87 25.71 4.61 11.94
CA ILE A 87 24.86 3.77 11.10
C ILE A 87 25.05 2.31 11.49
N PHE A 88 23.94 1.59 11.66
CA PHE A 88 23.94 0.16 11.88
C PHE A 88 23.25 -0.55 10.72
N VAL A 89 23.91 -1.58 10.19
CA VAL A 89 23.35 -2.51 9.20
C VAL A 89 23.37 -3.90 9.82
N ASP A 90 22.20 -4.54 9.86
CA ASP A 90 21.99 -5.88 10.44
C ASP A 90 22.48 -6.02 11.90
N GLY A 91 22.48 -4.89 12.64
CA GLY A 91 22.91 -4.80 14.04
C GLY A 91 24.37 -4.46 14.23
N GLU A 92 25.20 -4.43 13.19
CA GLU A 92 26.62 -4.09 13.24
C GLU A 92 26.85 -2.62 12.89
N LEU A 93 27.73 -1.95 13.65
CA LEU A 93 28.14 -0.57 13.37
C LEU A 93 29.00 -0.51 12.11
N VAL A 94 28.63 0.35 11.17
CA VAL A 94 29.36 0.51 9.91
C VAL A 94 30.60 1.40 10.14
N ASP A 95 31.77 0.90 9.73
CA ASP A 95 33.04 1.64 9.67
C ASP A 95 33.79 1.23 8.40
N GLY A 96 33.58 1.94 7.31
CA GLY A 96 34.08 1.61 5.97
C GLY A 96 32.95 1.43 4.96
N ALA A 97 33.12 0.52 4.01
CA ALA A 97 32.16 0.25 2.97
C ALA A 97 31.48 -1.12 3.17
N ILE A 98 30.15 -1.15 3.03
CA ILE A 98 29.34 -2.37 3.14
C ILE A 98 28.23 -2.41 2.07
N VAL A 99 27.92 -3.59 1.57
CA VAL A 99 26.73 -3.81 0.72
C VAL A 99 25.49 -3.88 1.60
N VAL A 100 24.50 -3.08 1.28
CA VAL A 100 23.17 -3.07 1.90
C VAL A 100 22.19 -3.75 0.94
N ALA A 101 21.79 -4.96 1.26
CA ALA A 101 20.91 -5.77 0.40
C ALA A 101 19.52 -5.16 0.26
N GLY A 102 18.96 -5.18 -0.95
CA GLY A 102 17.63 -4.69 -1.26
C GLY A 102 16.50 -5.62 -0.81
N MET A 103 15.27 -5.12 -0.87
CA MET A 103 14.05 -5.90 -0.52
C MET A 103 13.77 -7.07 -1.48
N ASP A 104 14.41 -7.09 -2.64
CA ASP A 104 14.41 -8.17 -3.64
C ASP A 104 15.35 -9.32 -3.28
N ALA A 105 16.27 -9.12 -2.33
CA ALA A 105 17.18 -10.16 -1.85
C ALA A 105 16.46 -11.18 -0.97
N VAL A 106 17.00 -12.41 -0.91
CA VAL A 106 16.50 -13.47 -0.01
C VAL A 106 16.52 -13.05 1.46
N SER A 107 17.49 -12.20 1.83
CA SER A 107 17.63 -11.63 3.18
C SER A 107 17.93 -10.14 3.06
N PRO A 108 16.90 -9.28 3.02
CA PRO A 108 17.07 -7.85 2.97
C PRO A 108 17.75 -7.29 4.22
N SER A 109 18.65 -6.31 4.06
CA SER A 109 19.35 -5.67 5.17
C SER A 109 18.44 -4.76 5.98
N ARG A 110 18.67 -4.71 7.29
CA ARG A 110 18.00 -3.80 8.23
C ARG A 110 18.94 -2.63 8.55
N ILE A 111 18.51 -1.43 8.21
CA ILE A 111 19.29 -0.22 8.40
C ILE A 111 18.71 0.60 9.55
N ARG A 112 19.55 1.05 10.47
CA ARG A 112 19.18 1.97 11.55
C ARG A 112 20.16 3.14 11.59
N PHE A 113 19.63 4.35 11.50
CA PHE A 113 20.39 5.60 11.57
C PHE A 113 20.29 6.24 12.96
N SER A 114 19.14 6.10 13.65
CA SER A 114 18.91 6.59 15.01
C SER A 114 17.87 5.71 15.73
N GLU A 115 17.35 6.17 16.85
CA GLU A 115 16.26 5.51 17.57
C GLU A 115 14.95 5.53 16.77
N THR A 116 14.70 6.58 15.97
CA THR A 116 13.48 6.74 15.18
C THR A 116 13.69 6.54 13.69
N LEU A 117 14.92 6.80 13.19
CA LEU A 117 15.24 6.72 11.75
C LEU A 117 15.74 5.34 11.35
N THR A 118 15.06 4.74 10.38
CA THR A 118 15.45 3.47 9.76
C THR A 118 15.45 3.57 8.24
N GLY A 119 16.03 2.59 7.56
CA GLY A 119 16.09 2.56 6.11
C GLY A 119 15.72 1.21 5.52
N THR A 120 15.21 1.22 4.29
CA THR A 120 15.04 0.04 3.44
C THR A 120 15.48 0.36 2.02
N VAL A 121 16.21 -0.56 1.39
CA VAL A 121 16.59 -0.43 -0.02
C VAL A 121 15.56 -1.14 -0.86
N ILE A 122 14.95 -0.44 -1.81
CA ILE A 122 13.96 -0.98 -2.75
C ILE A 122 14.53 -1.04 -4.16
N ALA A 123 14.09 -2.01 -4.95
CA ALA A 123 14.43 -2.16 -6.38
C ALA A 123 13.31 -1.61 -7.27
N SER A 124 13.66 -1.11 -8.45
CA SER A 124 12.76 -0.94 -9.58
C SER A 124 12.73 -2.22 -10.45
N GLU A 125 11.88 -2.25 -11.46
CA GLU A 125 11.87 -3.32 -12.47
C GLU A 125 13.07 -3.25 -13.42
N GLU A 126 13.78 -2.10 -13.45
CA GLU A 126 14.94 -1.84 -14.30
C GLU A 126 16.26 -2.04 -13.54
N ASP A 127 16.24 -2.74 -12.40
CA ASP A 127 17.37 -2.97 -11.49
C ASP A 127 18.02 -1.69 -10.95
N ASP A 128 17.29 -0.57 -10.91
CA ASP A 128 17.67 0.62 -10.16
C ASP A 128 17.25 0.47 -8.70
N TYR A 129 18.04 1.07 -7.79
CA TYR A 129 17.81 0.97 -6.36
C TYR A 129 17.59 2.34 -5.72
N ALA A 130 16.68 2.39 -4.76
CA ALA A 130 16.43 3.57 -3.95
C ALA A 130 16.53 3.26 -2.46
N LEU A 131 16.98 4.24 -1.67
CA LEU A 131 16.83 4.21 -0.23
C LEU A 131 15.50 4.88 0.15
N ARG A 132 14.66 4.17 0.89
CA ARG A 132 13.55 4.71 1.67
C ARG A 132 14.02 4.99 3.09
N VAL A 133 13.73 6.20 3.56
CA VAL A 133 14.01 6.62 4.94
C VAL A 133 12.69 6.74 5.67
N TRP A 134 12.60 6.06 6.82
CA TRP A 134 11.43 5.99 7.66
C TRP A 134 11.74 6.65 9.00
N ASP A 135 10.88 7.57 9.45
CA ASP A 135 10.97 8.21 10.76
C ASP A 135 9.74 7.87 11.59
N ALA A 136 9.93 7.07 12.64
CA ALA A 136 8.87 6.71 13.59
C ALA A 136 8.34 7.91 14.39
N ASP A 137 9.01 9.07 14.34
CA ASP A 137 8.59 10.35 14.92
C ASP A 137 8.39 11.42 13.83
N SER A 138 7.92 11.04 12.64
CA SER A 138 7.64 11.95 11.52
C SER A 138 6.54 12.96 11.88
N GLU A 139 6.55 14.11 11.19
CA GLU A 139 5.48 15.11 11.29
C GLU A 139 4.13 14.48 10.93
N GLY A 140 4.07 13.66 9.87
CA GLY A 140 2.85 12.95 9.47
C GLY A 140 2.26 12.07 10.59
N ILE A 141 3.11 11.34 11.34
CA ILE A 141 2.64 10.54 12.49
C ILE A 141 2.15 11.44 13.63
N ARG A 142 2.89 12.53 13.93
CA ARG A 142 2.52 13.44 15.02
C ARG A 142 1.22 14.18 14.76
N ASP A 143 0.97 14.54 13.51
CA ASP A 143 -0.20 15.31 13.10
C ASP A 143 -1.41 14.45 12.74
N PHE A 144 -1.22 13.15 12.55
CA PHE A 144 -2.28 12.21 12.16
C PHE A 144 -3.43 12.21 13.19
N GLY A 145 -4.64 12.46 12.71
CA GLY A 145 -5.90 12.34 13.44
C GLY A 145 -6.63 11.04 13.14
N ALA A 146 -7.01 10.85 11.89
CA ALA A 146 -7.79 9.68 11.48
C ALA A 146 -7.68 9.43 9.95
N ILE A 147 -8.07 8.23 9.55
CA ILE A 147 -8.49 7.94 8.17
C ILE A 147 -10.00 8.13 8.13
N ASP A 148 -10.46 9.15 7.41
CA ASP A 148 -11.89 9.39 7.21
C ASP A 148 -12.47 8.37 6.23
N ALA A 149 -13.69 7.92 6.47
CA ALA A 149 -14.36 6.91 5.66
C ALA A 149 -15.87 7.16 5.60
N PHE A 150 -16.49 6.68 4.52
CA PHE A 150 -17.94 6.63 4.44
C PHE A 150 -18.50 5.62 5.47
N PRO A 151 -19.74 5.82 5.95
CA PRO A 151 -20.45 4.79 6.71
C PRO A 151 -20.51 3.46 5.92
N TYR A 152 -20.64 2.34 6.62
CA TYR A 152 -20.86 1.05 5.98
C TYR A 152 -22.15 1.06 5.15
N ASP A 153 -22.05 0.63 3.90
CA ASP A 153 -23.20 0.49 2.99
C ASP A 153 -23.25 -0.93 2.43
N PRO A 154 -24.24 -1.75 2.81
CA PRO A 154 -24.40 -3.10 2.26
C PRO A 154 -24.67 -3.10 0.75
N ALA A 155 -25.19 -2.01 0.15
CA ALA A 155 -25.40 -1.91 -1.29
C ALA A 155 -24.06 -1.71 -2.06
N ALA A 156 -22.98 -1.40 -1.37
CA ALA A 156 -21.62 -1.33 -1.92
C ALA A 156 -20.90 -2.70 -1.95
N VAL A 157 -21.57 -3.78 -1.54
CA VAL A 157 -21.10 -5.16 -1.67
C VAL A 157 -21.79 -5.81 -2.85
N VAL A 158 -21.05 -6.09 -3.92
CA VAL A 158 -21.61 -6.57 -5.18
C VAL A 158 -20.93 -7.85 -5.67
N GLU A 159 -21.71 -8.73 -6.28
CA GLU A 159 -21.16 -9.88 -7.01
C GLU A 159 -20.42 -9.40 -8.26
N ALA A 160 -19.28 -10.02 -8.54
CA ALA A 160 -18.46 -9.74 -9.69
C ALA A 160 -17.90 -11.02 -10.32
N THR A 161 -17.53 -10.91 -11.58
CA THR A 161 -16.92 -12.01 -12.33
C THR A 161 -15.57 -11.54 -12.88
N PHE A 162 -14.54 -12.30 -12.60
CA PHE A 162 -13.23 -12.12 -13.22
C PHE A 162 -13.19 -12.89 -14.55
N THR A 163 -12.71 -12.22 -15.59
CA THR A 163 -12.43 -12.80 -16.89
C THR A 163 -10.95 -12.65 -17.19
N PRO A 164 -10.18 -13.76 -17.28
CA PRO A 164 -8.77 -13.68 -17.61
C PRO A 164 -8.57 -13.18 -19.04
N ASN A 165 -7.51 -12.41 -19.28
CA ASN A 165 -7.14 -12.01 -20.63
C ASN A 165 -6.69 -13.22 -21.45
N ALA A 166 -7.13 -13.31 -22.72
CA ALA A 166 -6.80 -14.39 -23.63
C ALA A 166 -5.37 -14.32 -24.21
N GLY A 167 -4.53 -13.38 -23.72
CA GLY A 167 -3.15 -13.14 -24.14
C GLY A 167 -2.53 -12.01 -23.31
N THR A 168 -1.38 -11.50 -23.77
CA THR A 168 -0.79 -10.29 -23.19
C THR A 168 -1.71 -9.10 -23.48
N CYS A 169 -2.35 -8.56 -22.45
CA CYS A 169 -3.05 -7.30 -22.53
C CYS A 169 -2.18 -6.27 -21.81
N ASP A 170 -1.38 -5.56 -22.60
CA ASP A 170 -0.52 -4.52 -22.05
C ASP A 170 -1.31 -3.22 -21.90
N VAL A 171 -1.33 -2.68 -20.69
CA VAL A 171 -1.97 -1.40 -20.39
C VAL A 171 -0.92 -0.43 -19.93
N SER A 172 -0.95 0.75 -20.53
CA SER A 172 -0.09 1.87 -20.13
C SER A 172 -0.54 2.42 -18.77
N ILE A 173 0.28 2.22 -17.75
CA ILE A 173 0.03 2.72 -16.39
C ILE A 173 0.87 3.96 -16.17
N ALA A 174 0.23 5.06 -15.80
CA ALA A 174 0.90 6.26 -15.34
C ALA A 174 1.13 6.20 -13.83
N TYR A 175 2.28 6.69 -13.38
CA TYR A 175 2.61 6.86 -11.98
C TYR A 175 2.66 8.34 -11.60
N LEU A 176 2.34 8.63 -10.35
CA LEU A 176 2.15 9.99 -9.86
C LEU A 176 3.38 10.90 -10.07
N LYS A 177 4.60 10.36 -9.95
CA LYS A 177 5.86 11.12 -10.04
C LYS A 177 6.57 11.04 -11.40
N GLU A 178 6.05 10.30 -12.35
CA GLU A 178 6.73 10.05 -13.64
C GLU A 178 6.37 11.06 -14.73
N GLN A 179 5.71 12.17 -14.36
CA GLN A 179 5.42 13.33 -15.26
C GLN A 179 4.79 12.92 -16.60
N GLY A 180 3.85 11.95 -16.56
CA GLY A 180 3.13 11.49 -17.76
C GLY A 180 3.85 10.36 -18.53
N LYS A 181 4.99 9.89 -18.09
CA LYS A 181 5.52 8.61 -18.56
C LYS A 181 4.61 7.48 -18.11
N THR A 182 4.50 6.45 -18.91
CA THR A 182 3.71 5.25 -18.63
C THR A 182 4.61 4.04 -18.68
N GLN A 183 4.30 3.06 -17.84
CA GLN A 183 4.89 1.72 -17.90
C GLN A 183 3.87 0.77 -18.50
N GLU A 184 4.30 -0.06 -19.45
CA GLU A 184 3.45 -1.12 -19.98
C GLU A 184 3.43 -2.29 -18.98
N LYS A 185 2.22 -2.67 -18.55
CA LYS A 185 2.01 -3.80 -17.63
C LYS A 185 1.07 -4.79 -18.26
N THR A 186 1.47 -6.05 -18.23
CA THR A 186 0.57 -7.17 -18.57
C THR A 186 -0.40 -7.39 -17.42
N LEU A 187 -1.69 -7.30 -17.71
CA LEU A 187 -2.74 -7.44 -16.73
C LEU A 187 -3.33 -8.85 -16.74
N PRO A 188 -3.66 -9.41 -15.55
CA PRO A 188 -4.26 -10.75 -15.47
C PRO A 188 -5.64 -10.85 -16.12
N GLY A 189 -6.43 -9.77 -16.08
CA GLY A 189 -7.78 -9.77 -16.66
C GLY A 189 -8.61 -8.58 -16.23
N GLU A 190 -9.92 -8.74 -16.43
CA GLU A 190 -10.94 -7.74 -16.11
C GLU A 190 -11.95 -8.29 -15.10
N ILE A 191 -12.50 -7.41 -14.28
CA ILE A 191 -13.63 -7.69 -13.37
C ILE A 191 -14.86 -6.99 -13.94
N THR A 192 -15.93 -7.74 -14.11
CA THR A 192 -17.27 -7.23 -14.51
C THR A 192 -18.23 -7.33 -13.35
N PHE A 193 -18.95 -6.26 -13.05
CA PHE A 193 -19.95 -6.18 -11.98
C PHE A 193 -21.03 -5.16 -12.30
N THR A 194 -22.13 -5.18 -11.55
CA THR A 194 -23.22 -4.19 -11.65
C THR A 194 -23.23 -3.34 -10.38
N LEU A 195 -23.14 -2.03 -10.53
CA LEU A 195 -23.25 -1.06 -9.43
C LEU A 195 -24.06 0.15 -9.91
N GLY A 196 -24.98 0.64 -9.06
CA GLY A 196 -25.87 1.74 -9.45
C GLY A 196 -26.82 1.42 -10.61
N GLY A 197 -27.03 0.13 -10.91
CA GLY A 197 -27.86 -0.33 -12.04
C GLY A 197 -27.16 -0.37 -13.40
N GLU A 198 -25.87 -0.08 -13.45
CA GLU A 198 -25.03 -0.11 -14.65
C GLU A 198 -23.96 -1.20 -14.56
N GLU A 199 -23.64 -1.83 -15.71
CA GLU A 199 -22.53 -2.78 -15.81
C GLU A 199 -21.22 -2.01 -15.96
N HIS A 200 -20.22 -2.40 -15.15
CA HIS A 200 -18.88 -1.85 -15.17
C HIS A 200 -17.85 -2.94 -15.45
N ARG A 201 -16.76 -2.56 -16.14
CA ARG A 201 -15.60 -3.42 -16.40
C ARG A 201 -14.33 -2.69 -16.03
N LEU A 202 -13.60 -3.24 -15.08
CA LEU A 202 -12.36 -2.67 -14.59
C LEU A 202 -11.22 -3.68 -14.72
N VAL A 203 -10.03 -3.21 -15.07
CA VAL A 203 -8.83 -4.06 -15.09
C VAL A 203 -8.23 -4.17 -13.69
N VAL A 204 -7.59 -5.31 -13.42
CA VAL A 204 -6.90 -5.58 -12.16
C VAL A 204 -5.41 -5.76 -12.39
N TYR A 205 -4.63 -5.51 -11.34
CA TYR A 205 -3.18 -5.57 -11.32
C TYR A 205 -2.70 -6.66 -10.37
N GLY A 206 -1.55 -7.27 -10.69
CA GLY A 206 -0.88 -8.24 -9.84
C GLY A 206 -0.63 -9.56 -10.55
N ASP A 207 0.23 -10.37 -9.95
CA ASP A 207 0.71 -11.64 -10.47
C ASP A 207 0.53 -12.78 -9.44
N GLY A 208 -0.08 -12.49 -8.30
CA GLY A 208 -0.29 -13.41 -7.17
C GLY A 208 -1.76 -13.81 -6.97
N PRO A 209 -2.06 -14.44 -5.84
CA PRO A 209 -3.41 -14.86 -5.49
C PRO A 209 -4.34 -13.70 -5.15
N ASN A 210 -3.78 -12.55 -4.79
CA ASN A 210 -4.52 -11.33 -4.50
C ASN A 210 -4.15 -10.27 -5.52
N TRP A 211 -5.15 -9.69 -6.17
CA TRP A 211 -4.97 -8.63 -7.14
C TRP A 211 -5.38 -7.30 -6.56
N LEU A 212 -4.90 -6.24 -7.19
CA LEU A 212 -5.19 -4.86 -6.81
C LEU A 212 -6.10 -4.24 -7.88
N LEU A 213 -7.27 -3.79 -7.47
CA LEU A 213 -8.13 -2.92 -8.24
C LEU A 213 -7.78 -1.47 -7.89
N ILE A 214 -7.31 -0.71 -8.89
CA ILE A 214 -6.97 0.71 -8.77
C ILE A 214 -8.04 1.48 -9.52
N PHE A 215 -8.84 2.29 -8.83
CA PHE A 215 -9.99 2.96 -9.46
C PHE A 215 -10.17 4.40 -9.00
N ALA A 216 -10.84 5.16 -9.82
CA ALA A 216 -11.39 6.48 -9.51
C ALA A 216 -12.90 6.47 -9.82
N ASP A 217 -13.64 7.34 -9.19
CA ASP A 217 -15.09 7.47 -9.34
C ASP A 217 -15.52 8.94 -9.24
N ALA A 218 -16.80 9.23 -9.30
CA ALA A 218 -17.30 10.61 -9.29
C ALA A 218 -17.02 11.37 -7.98
N THR A 219 -16.60 10.69 -6.90
CA THR A 219 -16.18 11.33 -5.64
C THR A 219 -14.71 11.76 -5.64
N THR A 220 -13.91 11.23 -6.58
CA THR A 220 -12.45 11.41 -6.62
C THR A 220 -12.08 12.86 -6.91
N GLY A 221 -11.30 13.47 -6.00
CA GLY A 221 -10.87 14.87 -6.11
C GLY A 221 -11.90 15.88 -5.62
N ASP A 222 -13.04 15.43 -5.12
CA ASP A 222 -14.08 16.25 -4.48
C ASP A 222 -14.24 15.83 -3.00
N THR A 223 -14.88 14.70 -2.74
CA THR A 223 -15.10 14.18 -1.38
C THR A 223 -14.15 13.07 -0.99
N THR A 224 -13.39 12.52 -1.93
CA THR A 224 -12.32 11.54 -1.69
C THR A 224 -10.99 11.99 -2.31
N TYR A 225 -9.91 11.37 -1.85
CA TYR A 225 -8.54 11.64 -2.30
C TYR A 225 -8.39 11.69 -3.83
N SER A 226 -7.67 12.70 -4.31
CA SER A 226 -7.63 13.09 -5.73
C SER A 226 -6.99 12.07 -6.69
N VAL A 227 -6.18 11.15 -6.21
CA VAL A 227 -5.54 10.12 -7.05
C VAL A 227 -6.45 8.91 -7.30
N GLY A 228 -7.44 8.68 -6.43
CA GLY A 228 -8.31 7.51 -6.46
C GLY A 228 -8.08 6.59 -5.27
N ARG A 229 -8.63 5.39 -5.34
CA ARG A 229 -8.61 4.40 -4.27
C ARG A 229 -8.22 3.02 -4.77
N PHE A 230 -7.81 2.17 -3.86
CA PHE A 230 -7.40 0.80 -4.09
C PHE A 230 -8.38 -0.15 -3.43
N LEU A 231 -8.55 -1.33 -4.01
CA LEU A 231 -9.31 -2.43 -3.42
C LEU A 231 -8.58 -3.74 -3.73
N SER A 232 -8.28 -4.52 -2.69
CA SER A 232 -7.72 -5.86 -2.86
C SER A 232 -8.83 -6.83 -3.26
N VAL A 233 -8.57 -7.65 -4.27
CA VAL A 233 -9.54 -8.60 -4.83
C VAL A 233 -8.91 -9.98 -4.98
N ALA A 234 -9.70 -11.02 -4.70
CA ALA A 234 -9.27 -12.41 -4.81
C ALA A 234 -10.43 -13.25 -5.36
N PRO A 235 -10.49 -13.52 -6.68
CA PRO A 235 -11.49 -14.38 -7.24
C PRO A 235 -11.27 -15.84 -6.80
N ASP A 236 -12.34 -16.59 -6.72
CA ASP A 236 -12.29 -18.04 -6.53
C ASP A 236 -11.85 -18.78 -7.81
N ALA A 237 -11.78 -20.11 -7.74
CA ALA A 237 -11.35 -20.93 -8.87
C ALA A 237 -12.29 -20.86 -10.10
N THR A 238 -13.50 -20.33 -9.93
CA THR A 238 -14.48 -20.15 -11.02
C THR A 238 -14.43 -18.74 -11.60
N GLY A 239 -13.64 -17.84 -11.01
CA GLY A 239 -13.59 -16.42 -11.35
C GLY A 239 -14.69 -15.60 -10.67
N SER A 240 -15.48 -16.18 -9.77
CA SER A 240 -16.47 -15.45 -8.99
C SER A 240 -15.81 -14.76 -7.81
N LEU A 241 -16.25 -13.55 -7.48
CA LEU A 241 -15.79 -12.80 -6.31
C LEU A 241 -16.86 -11.83 -5.81
N MET A 242 -16.77 -11.46 -4.53
CA MET A 242 -17.51 -10.34 -3.95
C MET A 242 -16.62 -9.12 -3.94
N LEU A 243 -17.05 -8.03 -4.55
CA LEU A 243 -16.42 -6.72 -4.41
C LEU A 243 -17.09 -5.98 -3.25
N ASP A 244 -16.36 -5.79 -2.17
CA ASP A 244 -16.82 -4.97 -1.05
C ASP A 244 -16.13 -3.60 -1.09
N PHE A 245 -16.79 -2.61 -1.66
CA PHE A 245 -16.25 -1.25 -1.74
C PHE A 245 -16.14 -0.55 -0.37
N ASN A 246 -16.77 -1.10 0.70
CA ASN A 246 -16.53 -0.62 2.07
C ASN A 246 -15.08 -0.83 2.53
N LEU A 247 -14.38 -1.78 1.88
CA LEU A 247 -12.95 -2.07 2.06
C LEU A 247 -12.04 -1.29 1.11
N ALA A 248 -12.59 -0.40 0.27
CA ALA A 248 -11.77 0.46 -0.57
C ALA A 248 -10.93 1.41 0.30
N TYR A 249 -9.63 1.50 -0.01
CA TYR A 249 -8.67 2.19 0.82
C TYR A 249 -7.81 3.18 0.05
N LEU A 250 -7.24 4.14 0.77
CA LEU A 250 -6.36 5.16 0.23
C LEU A 250 -5.00 4.59 -0.16
N PRO A 251 -4.45 4.98 -1.33
CA PRO A 251 -3.11 4.59 -1.73
C PRO A 251 -2.05 5.18 -0.78
N PRO A 252 -0.85 4.59 -0.70
CA PRO A 252 0.23 5.08 0.16
C PRO A 252 0.57 6.57 -0.04
N CYS A 253 0.43 7.10 -1.26
CA CYS A 253 0.71 8.51 -1.56
C CYS A 253 -0.29 9.50 -0.93
N ALA A 254 -1.41 9.03 -0.39
CA ALA A 254 -2.30 9.85 0.43
C ALA A 254 -1.73 10.14 1.83
N PHE A 255 -0.73 9.39 2.27
CA PHE A 255 -0.09 9.50 3.58
C PHE A 255 1.30 10.13 3.52
N SER A 256 2.03 9.96 2.43
CA SER A 256 3.33 10.58 2.20
C SER A 256 3.59 10.78 0.72
N TYR A 257 4.00 12.00 0.37
CA TYR A 257 4.45 12.34 -1.00
C TYR A 257 5.68 11.56 -1.46
N ASN A 258 6.34 10.81 -0.57
CA ASN A 258 7.51 10.00 -0.92
C ASN A 258 7.16 8.66 -1.58
N PHE A 259 5.88 8.30 -1.66
CA PHE A 259 5.41 7.18 -2.48
C PHE A 259 5.16 7.60 -3.93
N ASN A 260 5.39 6.68 -4.85
CA ASN A 260 5.04 6.80 -6.28
C ASN A 260 3.95 5.78 -6.61
N CYS A 261 2.68 6.19 -6.52
CA CYS A 261 1.54 5.32 -6.72
C CYS A 261 1.08 5.29 -8.17
N PRO A 262 0.59 4.14 -8.67
CA PRO A 262 -0.07 4.07 -9.97
C PRO A 262 -1.37 4.88 -9.95
N ILE A 263 -1.65 5.53 -11.06
CA ILE A 263 -2.88 6.31 -11.28
C ILE A 263 -3.91 5.40 -11.95
N PRO A 264 -5.20 5.45 -11.54
CA PRO A 264 -6.26 4.69 -12.20
C PRO A 264 -6.27 4.91 -13.71
N PRO A 265 -6.18 3.84 -14.53
CA PRO A 265 -6.26 3.96 -15.98
C PRO A 265 -7.66 4.42 -16.40
N LYS A 266 -7.81 4.84 -17.65
CA LYS A 266 -9.09 5.42 -18.14
C LYS A 266 -10.28 4.47 -17.93
N GLN A 267 -10.10 3.18 -18.17
CA GLN A 267 -11.15 2.18 -18.01
C GLN A 267 -11.54 1.93 -16.54
N ASN A 268 -10.69 2.28 -15.58
CA ASN A 268 -10.98 2.15 -14.17
C ASN A 268 -11.52 3.46 -13.55
N ARG A 269 -12.11 4.33 -14.38
CA ARG A 269 -12.76 5.56 -13.94
C ARG A 269 -14.27 5.42 -14.07
N LEU A 270 -14.93 5.21 -12.93
CA LEU A 270 -16.38 5.10 -12.85
C LEU A 270 -17.02 6.49 -12.95
N ALA A 271 -18.07 6.61 -13.75
CA ALA A 271 -18.85 7.86 -13.85
C ALA A 271 -19.83 8.06 -12.67
N ILE A 272 -20.06 7.02 -11.88
CA ILE A 272 -20.91 7.02 -10.68
C ILE A 272 -20.09 7.32 -9.43
N ALA A 273 -20.76 7.79 -8.37
CA ALA A 273 -20.15 7.97 -7.04
C ALA A 273 -20.16 6.64 -6.27
N VAL A 274 -18.99 6.23 -5.77
CA VAL A 274 -18.84 5.09 -4.85
C VAL A 274 -18.70 5.66 -3.44
N THR A 275 -19.83 5.78 -2.74
CA THR A 275 -19.92 6.37 -1.39
C THR A 275 -19.68 5.31 -0.30
N ALA A 276 -18.60 4.54 -0.44
CA ALA A 276 -18.15 3.50 0.50
C ALA A 276 -16.61 3.52 0.59
N GLY A 277 -16.04 2.99 1.67
CA GLY A 277 -14.59 2.92 1.89
C GLY A 277 -13.96 4.21 2.42
N GLU A 278 -12.62 4.27 2.39
CA GLU A 278 -11.83 5.40 2.87
C GLU A 278 -11.99 6.63 1.97
N ARG A 279 -11.90 7.83 2.56
CA ARG A 279 -12.09 9.11 1.87
C ARG A 279 -10.81 9.93 1.82
N ASN A 280 -10.32 10.36 2.99
CA ASN A 280 -9.18 11.26 3.15
C ASN A 280 -8.38 10.92 4.40
N VAL A 281 -7.16 11.44 4.49
CA VAL A 281 -6.37 11.42 5.73
C VAL A 281 -6.57 12.75 6.43
N LEU A 282 -7.03 12.71 7.69
CA LEU A 282 -7.28 13.89 8.51
C LEU A 282 -6.17 14.09 9.54
N ALA A 283 -5.81 15.34 9.74
CA ALA A 283 -5.00 15.77 10.85
C ALA A 283 -5.84 15.81 12.14
N ARG A 284 -5.18 16.03 13.29
CA ARG A 284 -5.83 16.10 14.62
C ARG A 284 -6.85 17.23 14.78
N ASN A 285 -6.80 18.23 13.94
CA ASN A 285 -7.74 19.36 13.89
C ASN A 285 -8.85 19.17 12.85
N ASP A 286 -9.00 17.96 12.32
CA ASP A 286 -9.95 17.55 11.29
C ASP A 286 -9.74 18.20 9.90
N ASP A 287 -8.64 18.94 9.70
CA ASP A 287 -8.21 19.38 8.36
C ASP A 287 -7.61 18.21 7.57
N LEU A 288 -7.52 18.35 6.25
CA LEU A 288 -6.78 17.39 5.42
C LEU A 288 -5.29 17.41 5.79
N LEU A 289 -4.71 16.22 5.95
CA LEU A 289 -3.30 16.09 6.33
C LEU A 289 -2.37 16.50 5.17
N HIS A 290 -2.84 16.38 3.92
CA HIS A 290 -2.10 16.71 2.68
C HIS A 290 -3.01 17.43 1.67
#